data_dd272d85f9d97da42414f121d92e82ea
#
_entry.id   dd272d85f9d97da42414f121d92e82ea
#
_cell.length_a   1.000
_cell.length_b   1.000
_cell.length_c   1.000
_cell.angle_alpha   90.00
_cell.angle_beta   90.00
_cell.angle_gamma   90.00
#
_symmetry.space_group_name_H-M   'P 1'
#
loop_
_entity.id
_entity.type
_entity.pdbx_description
1 polymer ?
#
loop_
_entity_poly.entity_id
_entity_poly.type
_entity_poly.pdbx_seq_one_letter_code
_entity_poly.pdbx_strand_id
1 'polypeptide(L)'
;MGTRIGARLYNFDWRSFITPGVKLLVLVCSGVFLLQTFVGLLAPPPATIWLLKWFALIPEAVTHHIPPRIWQPFTYIFLHGGLFHLLINMLMLWMFGRDLELVWGKRRFLNYFCICGVGAGLIELIVKTIPVFFGGLPSVTPTIGASGAIFGILMANAVLFPDRRIWLIPLPVTIPMRPYVAVMGAIEFFSTIGSGGDNVSHVCHLGGMLVGYLYLRRGSFLYNVRNTVTDWQHKRSRKRFEVYINKHKKDPPSRPDNWVN
;
A
#
# COMPACT_ATOMS: atom_id res chain seq x y z
N MET A 1 33.02 40.36 8.81
CA MET A 1 32.89 39.08 8.11
C MET A 1 31.48 38.53 8.37
N GLY A 2 30.55 38.82 7.48
CA GLY A 2 29.14 38.41 7.63
C GLY A 2 28.85 37.20 6.76
N THR A 3 28.65 36.05 7.37
CA THR A 3 28.20 34.84 6.71
C THR A 3 26.72 34.98 6.28
N ARG A 4 26.50 35.21 4.99
CA ARG A 4 25.16 35.12 4.39
C ARG A 4 24.73 33.66 4.41
N ILE A 5 23.86 33.32 5.36
CA ILE A 5 23.05 32.09 5.28
C ILE A 5 22.06 32.30 4.15
N GLY A 6 22.37 31.75 2.98
CA GLY A 6 21.46 31.74 1.84
C GLY A 6 20.21 30.93 2.17
N ALA A 7 19.10 31.63 2.38
CA ALA A 7 17.78 31.00 2.40
C ALA A 7 17.61 30.28 1.05
N ARG A 8 17.71 28.94 1.05
CA ARG A 8 17.22 28.12 -0.07
C ARG A 8 15.72 28.37 -0.16
N LEU A 9 15.34 29.24 -1.07
CA LEU A 9 13.95 29.32 -1.53
C LEU A 9 13.58 27.90 -1.97
N TYR A 10 12.69 27.29 -1.24
CA TYR A 10 12.06 26.03 -1.63
C TYR A 10 11.30 26.35 -2.94
N ASN A 11 11.93 26.05 -4.07
CA ASN A 11 11.24 26.06 -5.34
C ASN A 11 10.12 25.02 -5.23
N PHE A 12 8.89 25.49 -5.06
CA PHE A 12 7.71 24.65 -5.08
C PHE A 12 7.62 24.02 -6.48
N ASP A 13 8.07 22.79 -6.59
CA ASP A 13 8.01 22.04 -7.84
C ASP A 13 6.59 21.49 -8.02
N TRP A 14 5.84 22.10 -8.93
CA TRP A 14 4.49 21.65 -9.31
C TRP A 14 4.45 20.16 -9.72
N ARG A 15 5.55 19.63 -10.20
CA ARG A 15 5.69 18.19 -10.52
C ARG A 15 5.64 17.30 -9.29
N SER A 16 5.96 17.84 -8.12
CA SER A 16 5.87 17.14 -6.85
C SER A 16 4.46 17.17 -6.25
N PHE A 17 3.55 18.00 -6.78
CA PHE A 17 2.18 18.09 -6.27
C PHE A 17 1.39 16.80 -6.48
N ILE A 18 1.52 16.17 -7.65
CA ILE A 18 0.96 14.86 -7.94
C ILE A 18 2.05 13.96 -8.55
N THR A 19 2.37 12.87 -7.86
CA THR A 19 3.43 11.94 -8.29
C THR A 19 2.96 11.04 -9.42
N PRO A 20 3.86 10.51 -10.28
CA PRO A 20 3.48 9.77 -11.49
C PRO A 20 2.64 8.51 -11.23
N GLY A 21 2.87 7.79 -10.13
CA GLY A 21 2.10 6.59 -9.78
C GLY A 21 0.71 6.95 -9.26
N VAL A 22 0.61 7.94 -8.37
CA VAL A 22 -0.67 8.47 -7.91
C VAL A 22 -1.47 9.00 -9.09
N LYS A 23 -0.85 9.80 -9.98
CA LYS A 23 -1.51 10.30 -11.20
C LYS A 23 -2.06 9.16 -12.06
N LEU A 24 -1.26 8.11 -12.27
CA LEU A 24 -1.70 6.95 -13.04
C LEU A 24 -2.95 6.30 -12.43
N LEU A 25 -2.94 6.04 -11.12
CA LEU A 25 -4.08 5.42 -10.43
C LEU A 25 -5.32 6.30 -10.47
N VAL A 26 -5.17 7.62 -10.25
CA VAL A 26 -6.27 8.59 -10.35
C VAL A 26 -6.87 8.56 -11.77
N LEU A 27 -6.04 8.59 -12.81
CA LEU A 27 -6.50 8.55 -14.20
C LEU A 27 -7.21 7.24 -14.54
N VAL A 28 -6.67 6.10 -14.08
CA VAL A 28 -7.29 4.78 -14.32
C VAL A 28 -8.63 4.68 -13.61
N CYS A 29 -8.71 5.00 -12.31
CA CYS A 29 -9.98 4.93 -11.57
C CYS A 29 -11.03 5.90 -12.13
N SER A 30 -10.62 7.14 -12.45
CA SER A 30 -11.54 8.13 -13.04
C SER A 30 -11.99 7.72 -14.44
N GLY A 31 -11.09 7.18 -15.28
CA GLY A 31 -11.43 6.67 -16.60
C GLY A 31 -12.41 5.49 -16.56
N VAL A 32 -12.18 4.54 -15.65
CA VAL A 32 -13.11 3.42 -15.42
C VAL A 32 -14.47 3.93 -14.93
N PHE A 33 -14.49 4.89 -14.01
CA PHE A 33 -15.74 5.47 -13.52
C PHE A 33 -16.51 6.23 -14.61
N LEU A 34 -15.81 6.99 -15.46
CA LEU A 34 -16.44 7.63 -16.62
C LEU A 34 -17.02 6.60 -17.58
N LEU A 35 -16.32 5.51 -17.85
CA LEU A 35 -16.84 4.40 -18.65
C LEU A 35 -18.07 3.77 -18.00
N GLN A 36 -18.06 3.50 -16.68
CA GLN A 36 -19.23 2.99 -15.95
C GLN A 36 -20.43 3.94 -16.11
N THR A 37 -20.20 5.25 -15.93
CA THR A 37 -21.24 6.28 -16.05
C THR A 37 -21.78 6.36 -17.48
N PHE A 38 -20.91 6.35 -18.48
CA PHE A 38 -21.28 6.40 -19.90
C PHE A 38 -22.14 5.17 -20.29
N VAL A 39 -21.71 3.98 -19.89
CA VAL A 39 -22.49 2.76 -20.11
C VAL A 39 -23.84 2.83 -19.38
N GLY A 40 -23.88 3.38 -18.16
CA GLY A 40 -25.11 3.56 -17.41
C GLY A 40 -26.11 4.56 -18.01
N LEU A 41 -25.60 5.55 -18.77
CA LEU A 41 -26.44 6.55 -19.43
C LEU A 41 -26.96 6.12 -20.80
N LEU A 42 -26.16 5.38 -21.57
CA LEU A 42 -26.47 5.08 -22.97
C LEU A 42 -27.00 3.67 -23.20
N ALA A 43 -26.67 2.74 -22.30
CA ALA A 43 -27.09 1.35 -22.44
C ALA A 43 -28.30 1.06 -21.55
N PRO A 44 -29.18 0.10 -21.93
CA PRO A 44 -30.29 -0.30 -21.09
C PRO A 44 -29.80 -0.83 -19.72
N PRO A 45 -30.66 -0.76 -18.67
CA PRO A 45 -30.31 -1.15 -17.29
C PRO A 45 -29.51 -2.45 -17.11
N PRO A 46 -29.67 -3.50 -17.93
CA PRO A 46 -28.87 -4.72 -17.85
C PRO A 46 -27.36 -4.53 -18.01
N ALA A 47 -26.92 -3.49 -18.75
CA ALA A 47 -25.50 -3.31 -19.05
C ALA A 47 -24.66 -2.87 -17.85
N THR A 48 -25.20 -1.99 -16.99
CA THR A 48 -24.52 -1.57 -15.73
C THR A 48 -24.42 -2.75 -14.76
N ILE A 49 -25.50 -3.54 -14.66
CA ILE A 49 -25.51 -4.77 -13.85
C ILE A 49 -24.50 -5.78 -14.41
N TRP A 50 -24.37 -5.87 -15.74
CA TRP A 50 -23.39 -6.74 -16.39
C TRP A 50 -21.96 -6.34 -16.04
N LEU A 51 -21.61 -5.03 -16.08
CA LEU A 51 -20.30 -4.54 -15.69
C LEU A 51 -19.95 -4.90 -14.24
N LEU A 52 -20.89 -4.68 -13.31
CA LEU A 52 -20.69 -5.06 -11.91
C LEU A 52 -20.52 -6.56 -11.74
N LYS A 53 -21.36 -7.38 -12.39
CA LYS A 53 -21.26 -8.84 -12.32
C LYS A 53 -19.92 -9.37 -12.82
N TRP A 54 -19.30 -8.71 -13.83
CA TRP A 54 -18.03 -9.17 -14.40
C TRP A 54 -16.79 -8.64 -13.66
N PHE A 55 -16.81 -7.43 -13.13
CA PHE A 55 -15.61 -6.76 -12.65
C PHE A 55 -15.62 -6.42 -11.16
N ALA A 56 -16.78 -6.37 -10.48
CA ALA A 56 -16.85 -6.27 -9.03
C ALA A 56 -16.43 -7.58 -8.36
N LEU A 57 -15.94 -7.52 -7.14
CA LEU A 57 -15.65 -8.72 -6.36
C LEU A 57 -16.95 -9.28 -5.78
N ILE A 58 -17.41 -10.40 -6.30
CA ILE A 58 -18.60 -11.15 -5.86
C ILE A 58 -18.14 -12.54 -5.41
N PRO A 59 -18.20 -12.86 -4.11
CA PRO A 59 -17.71 -14.14 -3.60
C PRO A 59 -18.29 -15.36 -4.31
N GLU A 60 -19.57 -15.38 -4.57
CA GLU A 60 -20.24 -16.47 -5.31
C GLU A 60 -19.64 -16.63 -6.72
N ALA A 61 -19.39 -15.52 -7.42
CA ALA A 61 -18.88 -15.56 -8.79
C ALA A 61 -17.42 -16.06 -8.88
N VAL A 62 -16.62 -15.90 -7.80
CA VAL A 62 -15.25 -16.39 -7.75
C VAL A 62 -15.18 -17.85 -7.31
N THR A 63 -16.05 -18.28 -6.37
CA THR A 63 -15.93 -19.58 -5.72
C THR A 63 -16.87 -20.66 -6.28
N HIS A 64 -18.06 -20.29 -6.80
CA HIS A 64 -19.10 -21.24 -7.20
C HIS A 64 -19.49 -21.12 -8.68
N HIS A 65 -19.08 -20.08 -9.40
CA HIS A 65 -19.37 -19.93 -10.82
C HIS A 65 -18.44 -20.79 -11.70
N ILE A 66 -18.92 -21.34 -12.79
CA ILE A 66 -18.13 -22.10 -13.76
C ILE A 66 -18.21 -21.41 -15.13
N PRO A 67 -17.09 -20.88 -15.68
CA PRO A 67 -15.74 -20.79 -15.08
C PRO A 67 -15.68 -19.73 -13.96
N PRO A 68 -14.81 -19.93 -12.95
CA PRO A 68 -14.68 -18.98 -11.84
C PRO A 68 -14.09 -17.65 -12.31
N ARG A 69 -14.58 -16.53 -11.78
CA ARG A 69 -14.14 -15.17 -12.17
C ARG A 69 -12.93 -14.72 -11.38
N ILE A 70 -11.81 -15.39 -11.57
CA ILE A 70 -10.56 -15.21 -10.81
C ILE A 70 -9.90 -13.82 -10.96
N TRP A 71 -10.33 -12.99 -11.91
CA TRP A 71 -9.85 -11.61 -12.10
C TRP A 71 -10.50 -10.61 -11.14
N GLN A 72 -11.67 -10.93 -10.58
CA GLN A 72 -12.43 -10.03 -9.73
C GLN A 72 -11.66 -9.48 -8.52
N PRO A 73 -10.79 -10.28 -7.81
CA PRO A 73 -9.96 -9.76 -6.72
C PRO A 73 -8.98 -8.65 -7.13
N PHE A 74 -8.76 -8.45 -8.43
CA PHE A 74 -7.94 -7.35 -8.96
C PHE A 74 -8.79 -6.22 -9.56
N THR A 75 -9.83 -6.56 -10.34
CA THR A 75 -10.58 -5.57 -11.10
C THR A 75 -11.49 -4.68 -10.25
N TYR A 76 -11.99 -5.20 -9.14
CA TYR A 76 -12.89 -4.47 -8.23
C TYR A 76 -12.27 -3.17 -7.70
N ILE A 77 -10.93 -3.11 -7.57
CA ILE A 77 -10.17 -1.98 -7.07
C ILE A 77 -10.46 -0.70 -7.86
N PHE A 78 -10.74 -0.83 -9.16
CA PHE A 78 -10.88 0.30 -10.07
C PHE A 78 -12.33 0.76 -10.26
N LEU A 79 -13.31 -0.02 -9.82
CA LEU A 79 -14.73 0.32 -9.90
C LEU A 79 -15.15 1.22 -8.74
N HIS A 80 -16.10 2.13 -8.98
CA HIS A 80 -16.62 3.02 -7.94
C HIS A 80 -18.14 3.13 -8.01
N GLY A 81 -18.81 3.13 -6.84
CA GLY A 81 -20.26 3.12 -6.71
C GLY A 81 -20.95 4.48 -6.90
N GLY A 82 -20.16 5.57 -7.07
CA GLY A 82 -20.68 6.92 -7.28
C GLY A 82 -19.58 7.96 -7.22
N LEU A 83 -19.91 9.19 -7.66
CA LEU A 83 -18.94 10.27 -7.75
C LEU A 83 -18.29 10.58 -6.39
N PHE A 84 -19.07 10.65 -5.33
CA PHE A 84 -18.54 10.94 -3.99
C PHE A 84 -17.58 9.85 -3.49
N HIS A 85 -17.91 8.58 -3.76
CA HIS A 85 -17.04 7.44 -3.46
C HIS A 85 -15.70 7.54 -4.20
N LEU A 86 -15.74 7.88 -5.51
CA LEU A 86 -14.52 8.11 -6.29
C LEU A 86 -13.70 9.27 -5.72
N LEU A 87 -14.34 10.43 -5.48
CA LEU A 87 -13.66 11.63 -5.02
C LEU A 87 -12.93 11.42 -3.69
N ILE A 88 -13.57 10.78 -2.71
CA ILE A 88 -12.93 10.46 -1.43
C ILE A 88 -11.76 9.50 -1.63
N ASN A 89 -11.92 8.44 -2.42
CA ASN A 89 -10.82 7.52 -2.70
C ASN A 89 -9.63 8.23 -3.37
N MET A 90 -9.88 9.08 -4.36
CA MET A 90 -8.81 9.80 -5.06
C MET A 90 -8.15 10.87 -4.18
N LEU A 91 -8.90 11.55 -3.32
CA LEU A 91 -8.37 12.47 -2.32
C LEU A 91 -7.45 11.76 -1.33
N MET A 92 -7.89 10.65 -0.75
CA MET A 92 -7.10 9.85 0.20
C MET A 92 -5.85 9.26 -0.47
N LEU A 93 -5.99 8.76 -1.71
CA LEU A 93 -4.88 8.26 -2.50
C LEU A 93 -3.84 9.36 -2.77
N TRP A 94 -4.28 10.57 -3.12
CA TRP A 94 -3.39 11.70 -3.33
C TRP A 94 -2.70 12.14 -2.04
N MET A 95 -3.45 12.34 -0.95
CA MET A 95 -2.91 12.83 0.32
C MET A 95 -1.88 11.89 0.95
N PHE A 96 -2.16 10.59 0.91
CA PHE A 96 -1.34 9.59 1.61
C PHE A 96 -0.43 8.79 0.68
N GLY A 97 -0.83 8.60 -0.58
CA GLY A 97 -0.05 7.85 -1.55
C GLY A 97 1.16 8.62 -2.07
N ARG A 98 1.01 9.93 -2.24
CA ARG A 98 2.08 10.80 -2.74
C ARG A 98 3.37 10.67 -1.93
N ASP A 99 3.28 10.73 -0.62
CA ASP A 99 4.48 10.72 0.22
C ASP A 99 5.16 9.35 0.24
N LEU A 100 4.38 8.28 0.20
CA LEU A 100 4.93 6.94 0.02
C LEU A 100 5.64 6.79 -1.33
N GLU A 101 5.06 7.34 -2.41
CA GLU A 101 5.68 7.28 -3.73
C GLU A 101 6.98 8.10 -3.78
N LEU A 102 7.03 9.27 -3.13
CA LEU A 102 8.26 10.08 -3.03
C LEU A 102 9.40 9.33 -2.33
N VAL A 103 9.09 8.52 -1.31
CA VAL A 103 10.08 7.73 -0.57
C VAL A 103 10.45 6.43 -1.28
N TRP A 104 9.49 5.74 -1.87
CA TRP A 104 9.69 4.41 -2.42
C TRP A 104 9.94 4.37 -3.93
N GLY A 105 9.60 5.43 -4.62
CA GLY A 105 9.52 5.48 -6.08
C GLY A 105 8.25 4.81 -6.63
N LYS A 106 7.93 5.16 -7.88
CA LYS A 106 6.70 4.75 -8.58
C LYS A 106 6.45 3.24 -8.54
N ARG A 107 7.46 2.43 -8.90
CA ARG A 107 7.31 0.98 -9.05
C ARG A 107 6.93 0.29 -7.75
N ARG A 108 7.63 0.63 -6.65
CA ARG A 108 7.36 0.03 -5.34
C ARG A 108 6.02 0.47 -4.78
N PHE A 109 5.67 1.74 -4.98
CA PHE A 109 4.37 2.28 -4.59
C PHE A 109 3.21 1.57 -5.30
N LEU A 110 3.26 1.42 -6.63
CA LEU A 110 2.23 0.71 -7.41
C LEU A 110 2.12 -0.77 -7.01
N ASN A 111 3.26 -1.46 -6.83
CA ASN A 111 3.25 -2.83 -6.35
C ASN A 111 2.59 -2.96 -4.98
N TYR A 112 2.90 -2.05 -4.05
CA TYR A 112 2.30 -2.03 -2.73
C TYR A 112 0.78 -1.80 -2.80
N PHE A 113 0.34 -0.83 -3.59
CA PHE A 113 -1.08 -0.57 -3.84
C PHE A 113 -1.81 -1.81 -4.36
N CYS A 114 -1.26 -2.46 -5.39
CA CYS A 114 -1.86 -3.68 -5.96
C CYS A 114 -1.88 -4.84 -4.96
N ILE A 115 -0.79 -5.06 -4.21
CA ILE A 115 -0.71 -6.13 -3.21
C ILE A 115 -1.73 -5.91 -2.10
N CYS A 116 -1.85 -4.67 -1.58
CA CYS A 116 -2.84 -4.34 -0.56
C CYS A 116 -4.27 -4.50 -1.10
N GLY A 117 -4.55 -4.03 -2.31
CA GLY A 117 -5.87 -4.14 -2.91
C GLY A 117 -6.28 -5.58 -3.19
N VAL A 118 -5.44 -6.35 -3.87
CA VAL A 118 -5.72 -7.78 -4.13
C VAL A 118 -5.81 -8.56 -2.83
N GLY A 119 -4.90 -8.33 -1.89
CA GLY A 119 -4.91 -9.00 -0.58
C GLY A 119 -6.16 -8.67 0.24
N ALA A 120 -6.62 -7.42 0.21
CA ALA A 120 -7.88 -6.99 0.81
C ALA A 120 -9.07 -7.75 0.21
N GLY A 121 -9.14 -7.83 -1.12
CA GLY A 121 -10.17 -8.58 -1.84
C GLY A 121 -10.14 -10.08 -1.53
N LEU A 122 -8.95 -10.68 -1.38
CA LEU A 122 -8.83 -12.10 -1.00
C LEU A 122 -9.30 -12.34 0.44
N ILE A 123 -8.98 -11.45 1.39
CA ILE A 123 -9.48 -11.55 2.77
C ILE A 123 -11.00 -11.41 2.81
N GLU A 124 -11.54 -10.44 2.08
CA GLU A 124 -12.98 -10.27 1.89
C GLU A 124 -13.64 -11.54 1.37
N LEU A 125 -13.07 -12.13 0.31
CA LEU A 125 -13.53 -13.38 -0.30
C LEU A 125 -13.54 -14.52 0.73
N ILE A 126 -12.46 -14.71 1.48
CA ILE A 126 -12.35 -15.75 2.50
C ILE A 126 -13.42 -15.57 3.56
N VAL A 127 -13.53 -14.36 4.15
CA VAL A 127 -14.49 -14.10 5.25
C VAL A 127 -15.91 -14.29 4.78
N LYS A 128 -16.29 -13.79 3.60
CA LYS A 128 -17.65 -13.95 3.06
C LYS A 128 -17.97 -15.36 2.56
N THR A 129 -16.96 -16.22 2.38
CA THR A 129 -17.17 -17.63 2.02
C THR A 129 -17.29 -18.55 3.25
N ILE A 130 -16.81 -18.12 4.43
CA ILE A 130 -16.92 -18.92 5.67
C ILE A 130 -18.35 -19.44 5.95
N PRO A 131 -19.41 -18.64 5.84
CA PRO A 131 -20.78 -19.12 6.12
C PRO A 131 -21.20 -20.34 5.29
N VAL A 132 -20.66 -20.46 4.06
CA VAL A 132 -21.00 -21.59 3.17
C VAL A 132 -20.57 -22.94 3.77
N PHE A 133 -19.45 -22.99 4.49
CA PHE A 133 -18.98 -24.20 5.17
C PHE A 133 -19.90 -24.65 6.32
N PHE A 134 -20.74 -23.74 6.79
CA PHE A 134 -21.76 -24.02 7.82
C PHE A 134 -23.18 -24.09 7.25
N GLY A 135 -23.33 -24.36 5.96
CA GLY A 135 -24.64 -24.52 5.30
C GLY A 135 -25.31 -23.20 4.88
N GLY A 136 -24.62 -22.06 4.99
CA GLY A 136 -25.11 -20.77 4.48
C GLY A 136 -24.99 -20.66 2.96
N LEU A 137 -25.68 -19.66 2.40
CA LEU A 137 -25.62 -19.37 0.96
C LEU A 137 -24.36 -18.54 0.63
N PRO A 138 -23.78 -18.71 -0.58
CA PRO A 138 -22.70 -17.87 -1.06
C PRO A 138 -23.12 -16.41 -1.14
N SER A 139 -22.24 -15.49 -0.72
CA SER A 139 -22.52 -14.05 -0.78
C SER A 139 -22.52 -13.57 -2.23
N VAL A 140 -23.60 -12.92 -2.64
CA VAL A 140 -23.78 -12.29 -3.96
C VAL A 140 -23.56 -10.78 -3.92
N THR A 141 -23.24 -10.22 -2.75
CA THR A 141 -23.05 -8.78 -2.57
C THR A 141 -21.75 -8.34 -3.22
N PRO A 142 -21.78 -7.40 -4.19
CA PRO A 142 -20.60 -6.92 -4.86
C PRO A 142 -19.79 -5.98 -3.95
N THR A 143 -18.48 -6.16 -3.92
CA THR A 143 -17.50 -5.22 -3.33
C THR A 143 -16.78 -4.51 -4.45
N ILE A 144 -16.65 -3.16 -4.36
CA ILE A 144 -16.01 -2.29 -5.34
C ILE A 144 -15.25 -1.16 -4.64
N GLY A 145 -14.17 -0.69 -5.23
CA GLY A 145 -13.43 0.51 -4.80
C GLY A 145 -11.97 0.27 -4.47
N ALA A 146 -11.19 1.36 -4.58
CA ALA A 146 -9.77 1.38 -4.24
C ALA A 146 -9.50 1.40 -2.72
N SER A 147 -10.54 1.51 -1.91
CA SER A 147 -10.43 1.78 -0.46
C SER A 147 -9.64 0.71 0.29
N GLY A 148 -9.76 -0.58 -0.03
CA GLY A 148 -8.94 -1.63 0.55
C GLY A 148 -7.44 -1.38 0.37
N ALA A 149 -7.01 -1.01 -0.84
CA ALA A 149 -5.63 -0.62 -1.11
C ALA A 149 -5.22 0.68 -0.38
N ILE A 150 -6.14 1.66 -0.28
CA ILE A 150 -5.92 2.94 0.41
C ILE A 150 -5.76 2.72 1.92
N PHE A 151 -6.52 1.83 2.54
CA PHE A 151 -6.32 1.46 3.95
C PHE A 151 -4.95 0.80 4.18
N GLY A 152 -4.44 0.03 3.20
CA GLY A 152 -3.04 -0.42 3.20
C GLY A 152 -2.06 0.75 3.14
N ILE A 153 -2.29 1.77 2.30
CA ILE A 153 -1.50 3.01 2.23
C ILE A 153 -1.54 3.76 3.57
N LEU A 154 -2.69 3.87 4.22
CA LEU A 154 -2.81 4.48 5.55
C LEU A 154 -1.97 3.74 6.58
N MET A 155 -2.00 2.40 6.58
CA MET A 155 -1.15 1.58 7.44
C MET A 155 0.34 1.86 7.20
N ALA A 156 0.79 1.98 5.94
CA ALA A 156 2.17 2.32 5.63
C ALA A 156 2.57 3.70 6.17
N ASN A 157 1.68 4.68 6.05
CA ASN A 157 1.92 6.02 6.61
C ASN A 157 2.02 5.99 8.14
N ALA A 158 1.18 5.21 8.84
CA ALA A 158 1.26 5.06 10.29
C ALA A 158 2.57 4.40 10.76
N VAL A 159 3.13 3.51 9.95
CA VAL A 159 4.40 2.82 10.26
C VAL A 159 5.62 3.69 9.93
N LEU A 160 5.62 4.36 8.77
CA LEU A 160 6.78 5.11 8.27
C LEU A 160 6.82 6.56 8.75
N PHE A 161 5.66 7.18 8.98
CA PHE A 161 5.52 8.58 9.36
C PHE A 161 4.62 8.74 10.61
N PRO A 162 4.90 8.05 11.74
CA PRO A 162 3.98 7.93 12.88
C PRO A 162 3.59 9.27 13.51
N ASP A 163 4.52 10.22 13.54
CA ASP A 163 4.37 11.53 14.20
C ASP A 163 3.93 12.64 13.24
N ARG A 164 3.79 12.33 11.93
CA ARG A 164 3.31 13.28 10.94
C ARG A 164 1.89 13.72 11.31
N ARG A 165 1.68 15.04 11.41
CA ARG A 165 0.36 15.59 11.69
C ARG A 165 -0.46 15.75 10.42
N ILE A 166 -1.71 15.32 10.48
CA ILE A 166 -2.70 15.47 9.42
C ILE A 166 -3.84 16.37 9.91
N TRP A 167 -4.37 17.18 8.99
CA TRP A 167 -5.53 18.02 9.26
C TRP A 167 -6.81 17.20 9.10
N LEU A 168 -7.70 17.26 10.09
CA LEU A 168 -9.04 16.65 9.99
C LEU A 168 -10.00 17.65 9.37
N ILE A 169 -10.02 17.75 8.06
CA ILE A 169 -10.94 18.64 7.34
C ILE A 169 -12.37 18.13 7.53
N PRO A 170 -13.33 19.01 7.94
CA PRO A 170 -13.24 20.47 8.05
C PRO A 170 -12.83 21.01 9.44
N LEU A 171 -12.49 20.15 10.39
CA LEU A 171 -12.15 20.56 11.76
C LEU A 171 -10.74 21.18 11.82
N PRO A 172 -10.54 22.32 12.55
CA PRO A 172 -9.23 22.95 12.69
C PRO A 172 -8.34 22.20 13.70
N VAL A 173 -8.30 20.87 13.60
CA VAL A 173 -7.55 20.00 14.50
C VAL A 173 -6.56 19.18 13.70
N THR A 174 -5.37 19.02 14.26
CA THR A 174 -4.35 18.12 13.69
C THR A 174 -4.13 16.93 14.59
N ILE A 175 -4.07 15.73 14.02
CA ILE A 175 -3.80 14.48 14.73
C ILE A 175 -2.54 13.83 14.16
N PRO A 176 -1.67 13.21 14.99
CA PRO A 176 -0.58 12.38 14.48
C PRO A 176 -1.11 11.18 13.69
N MET A 177 -0.34 10.73 12.70
CA MET A 177 -0.75 9.68 11.76
C MET A 177 -1.07 8.34 12.43
N ARG A 178 -0.26 7.94 13.42
CA ARG A 178 -0.46 6.66 14.12
C ARG A 178 -1.80 6.57 14.86
N PRO A 179 -2.20 7.50 15.76
CA PRO A 179 -3.51 7.46 16.39
C PRO A 179 -4.65 7.63 15.40
N TYR A 180 -4.48 8.44 14.33
CA TYR A 180 -5.50 8.57 13.28
C TYR A 180 -5.83 7.21 12.64
N VAL A 181 -4.81 6.47 12.21
CA VAL A 181 -4.99 5.16 11.56
C VAL A 181 -5.51 4.12 12.56
N ALA A 182 -5.11 4.19 13.84
CA ALA A 182 -5.64 3.32 14.87
C ALA A 182 -7.14 3.55 15.09
N VAL A 183 -7.58 4.81 15.14
CA VAL A 183 -9.01 5.17 15.25
C VAL A 183 -9.78 4.72 14.02
N MET A 184 -9.26 4.95 12.80
CA MET A 184 -9.89 4.47 11.57
C MET A 184 -10.04 2.94 11.57
N GLY A 185 -9.00 2.20 11.97
CA GLY A 185 -9.07 0.75 12.10
C GLY A 185 -10.07 0.28 13.14
N ALA A 186 -10.19 0.98 14.28
CA ALA A 186 -11.19 0.68 15.29
C ALA A 186 -12.62 0.93 14.77
N ILE A 187 -12.85 2.04 14.06
CA ILE A 187 -14.16 2.32 13.43
C ILE A 187 -14.51 1.20 12.46
N GLU A 188 -13.62 0.80 11.57
CA GLU A 188 -13.85 -0.29 10.61
C GLU A 188 -14.14 -1.63 11.32
N PHE A 189 -13.41 -1.92 12.40
CA PHE A 189 -13.60 -3.14 13.18
C PHE A 189 -14.99 -3.18 13.85
N PHE A 190 -15.37 -2.11 14.55
CA PHE A 190 -16.69 -2.06 15.19
C PHE A 190 -17.83 -2.00 14.18
N SER A 191 -17.63 -1.33 13.05
CA SER A 191 -18.61 -1.33 11.95
C SER A 191 -18.79 -2.71 11.35
N THR A 192 -17.74 -3.53 11.25
CA THR A 192 -17.88 -4.94 10.80
C THR A 192 -18.83 -5.75 11.69
N ILE A 193 -18.84 -5.46 13.00
CA ILE A 193 -19.68 -6.18 13.97
C ILE A 193 -21.11 -5.61 14.01
N GLY A 194 -21.24 -4.28 13.86
CA GLY A 194 -22.52 -3.56 14.08
C GLY A 194 -23.32 -3.27 12.81
N SER A 195 -22.70 -3.32 11.61
CA SER A 195 -23.36 -2.93 10.36
C SER A 195 -24.17 -4.08 9.76
N GLY A 196 -25.42 -4.14 10.16
CA GLY A 196 -26.39 -5.04 9.54
C GLY A 196 -26.94 -4.55 8.20
N GLY A 197 -26.18 -3.85 7.34
CA GLY A 197 -26.74 -3.46 6.04
C GLY A 197 -26.17 -2.21 5.36
N ASP A 198 -25.05 -1.67 5.76
CA ASP A 198 -24.41 -0.65 4.95
C ASP A 198 -23.68 -1.28 3.74
N ASN A 199 -23.57 -0.49 2.64
CA ASN A 199 -22.94 -0.94 1.41
C ASN A 199 -21.40 -0.84 1.46
N VAL A 200 -20.79 -0.70 2.66
CA VAL A 200 -19.35 -0.54 2.85
C VAL A 200 -18.74 -1.87 3.26
N SER A 201 -17.67 -2.28 2.60
CA SER A 201 -16.95 -3.49 2.98
C SER A 201 -15.86 -3.19 4.00
N HIS A 202 -16.24 -3.16 5.28
CA HIS A 202 -15.31 -2.95 6.41
C HIS A 202 -14.25 -4.06 6.50
N VAL A 203 -14.61 -5.31 6.18
CA VAL A 203 -13.68 -6.44 6.12
C VAL A 203 -12.58 -6.18 5.09
N CYS A 204 -12.92 -5.65 3.92
CA CYS A 204 -11.96 -5.30 2.88
C CYS A 204 -10.97 -4.22 3.35
N HIS A 205 -11.46 -3.20 4.08
CA HIS A 205 -10.63 -2.14 4.65
C HIS A 205 -9.63 -2.69 5.66
N LEU A 206 -10.10 -3.48 6.64
CA LEU A 206 -9.23 -4.14 7.62
C LEU A 206 -8.25 -5.12 6.96
N GLY A 207 -8.71 -5.84 5.94
CA GLY A 207 -7.89 -6.73 5.12
C GLY A 207 -6.72 -5.97 4.47
N GLY A 208 -6.98 -4.80 3.90
CA GLY A 208 -5.98 -3.93 3.31
C GLY A 208 -4.94 -3.44 4.33
N MET A 209 -5.38 -3.03 5.52
CA MET A 209 -4.49 -2.66 6.63
C MET A 209 -3.60 -3.82 7.06
N LEU A 210 -4.17 -5.02 7.23
CA LEU A 210 -3.44 -6.22 7.63
C LEU A 210 -2.38 -6.61 6.60
N VAL A 211 -2.77 -6.71 5.32
CA VAL A 211 -1.84 -7.04 4.22
C VAL A 211 -0.73 -6.01 4.13
N GLY A 212 -1.08 -4.72 4.22
CA GLY A 212 -0.11 -3.62 4.22
C GLY A 212 0.91 -3.73 5.35
N TYR A 213 0.46 -4.00 6.56
CA TYR A 213 1.32 -4.21 7.72
C TYR A 213 2.25 -5.42 7.56
N LEU A 214 1.70 -6.55 7.13
CA LEU A 214 2.48 -7.78 6.91
C LEU A 214 3.54 -7.61 5.83
N TYR A 215 3.21 -6.92 4.73
CA TYR A 215 4.17 -6.58 3.68
C TYR A 215 5.35 -5.78 4.23
N LEU A 216 5.08 -4.78 5.05
CA LEU A 216 6.13 -3.94 5.64
C LEU A 216 7.00 -4.71 6.64
N ARG A 217 6.39 -5.55 7.48
CA ARG A 217 7.14 -6.42 8.41
C ARG A 217 8.03 -7.41 7.67
N ARG A 218 7.53 -8.02 6.59
CA ARG A 218 8.31 -8.97 5.78
C ARG A 218 9.52 -8.28 5.14
N GLY A 219 9.36 -7.06 4.62
CA GLY A 219 10.47 -6.27 4.08
C GLY A 219 11.52 -5.93 5.14
N SER A 220 11.11 -5.54 6.33
CA SER A 220 12.01 -5.29 7.47
C SER A 220 12.72 -6.57 7.94
N PHE A 221 12.02 -7.70 8.00
CA PHE A 221 12.62 -9.00 8.35
C PHE A 221 13.69 -9.42 7.35
N LEU A 222 13.42 -9.36 6.04
CA LEU A 222 14.38 -9.69 4.99
C LEU A 222 15.58 -8.73 5.00
N TYR A 223 15.37 -7.44 5.28
CA TYR A 223 16.42 -6.45 5.42
C TYR A 223 17.31 -6.78 6.63
N ASN A 224 16.72 -7.09 7.78
CA ASN A 224 17.46 -7.46 8.99
C ASN A 224 18.26 -8.76 8.81
N VAL A 225 17.66 -9.78 8.17
CA VAL A 225 18.36 -11.03 7.86
C VAL A 225 19.54 -10.77 6.91
N ARG A 226 19.35 -9.98 5.86
CA ARG A 226 20.43 -9.62 4.92
C ARG A 226 21.55 -8.87 5.61
N ASN A 227 21.23 -7.88 6.47
CA ASN A 227 22.25 -7.14 7.22
C ASN A 227 22.98 -8.04 8.20
N THR A 228 22.28 -8.93 8.90
CA THR A 228 22.93 -9.89 9.81
C THR A 228 23.91 -10.82 9.07
N VAL A 229 23.55 -11.26 7.85
CA VAL A 229 24.44 -12.09 7.01
C VAL A 229 25.64 -11.27 6.52
N THR A 230 25.44 -10.04 6.07
CA THR A 230 26.54 -9.16 5.63
C THR A 230 27.46 -8.79 6.79
N ASP A 231 26.94 -8.48 7.96
CA ASP A 231 27.72 -8.19 9.17
C ASP A 231 28.55 -9.40 9.62
N TRP A 232 27.95 -10.61 9.52
CA TRP A 232 28.68 -11.85 9.82
C TRP A 232 29.83 -12.07 8.82
N GLN A 233 29.57 -11.85 7.51
CA GLN A 233 30.61 -11.95 6.47
C GLN A 233 31.72 -10.92 6.70
N HIS A 234 31.39 -9.67 7.02
CA HIS A 234 32.40 -8.64 7.34
C HIS A 234 33.20 -8.97 8.60
N LYS A 235 32.55 -9.45 9.66
CA LYS A 235 33.27 -9.91 10.87
C LYS A 235 34.21 -11.08 10.58
N ARG A 236 33.80 -12.01 9.73
CA ARG A 236 34.63 -13.15 9.32
C ARG A 236 35.82 -12.72 8.46
N SER A 237 35.62 -11.77 7.55
CA SER A 237 36.69 -11.20 6.72
C SER A 237 37.69 -10.41 7.56
N ARG A 238 37.21 -9.60 8.52
CA ARG A 238 38.08 -8.89 9.48
C ARG A 238 38.93 -9.84 10.30
N LYS A 239 38.35 -10.90 10.86
CA LYS A 239 39.12 -11.91 11.61
C LYS A 239 40.20 -12.59 10.75
N ARG A 240 39.88 -12.93 9.49
CA ARG A 240 40.88 -13.48 8.56
C ARG A 240 42.00 -12.51 8.28
N PHE A 241 41.69 -11.22 8.07
CA PHE A 241 42.66 -10.17 7.84
C PHE A 241 43.54 -9.94 9.07
N GLU A 242 42.96 -9.90 10.28
CA GLU A 242 43.71 -9.79 11.54
C GLU A 242 44.69 -10.96 11.75
N VAL A 243 44.20 -12.20 11.48
CA VAL A 243 45.06 -13.40 11.53
C VAL A 243 46.20 -13.32 10.52
N TYR A 244 45.92 -12.86 9.31
CA TYR A 244 46.95 -12.68 8.27
C TYR A 244 47.99 -11.63 8.68
N ILE A 245 47.58 -10.48 9.16
CA ILE A 245 48.49 -9.42 9.64
C ILE A 245 49.33 -9.88 10.83
N ASN A 246 48.70 -10.56 11.82
CA ASN A 246 49.44 -11.04 12.98
C ASN A 246 50.45 -12.16 12.64
N LYS A 247 50.18 -12.97 11.62
CA LYS A 247 51.11 -13.99 11.12
C LYS A 247 52.32 -13.38 10.41
N HIS A 248 52.15 -12.26 9.69
CA HIS A 248 53.22 -11.59 8.93
C HIS A 248 53.88 -10.44 9.71
N LYS A 249 53.33 -10.05 10.88
CA LYS A 249 54.03 -9.09 11.77
C LYS A 249 55.31 -9.65 12.40
N LYS A 250 55.54 -10.96 12.35
CA LYS A 250 56.74 -11.63 12.88
C LYS A 250 57.95 -11.54 11.92
N ASP A 251 57.72 -11.20 10.66
CA ASP A 251 58.80 -10.96 9.68
C ASP A 251 58.90 -9.45 9.43
N PRO A 252 59.84 -8.73 10.05
CA PRO A 252 60.05 -7.32 9.69
C PRO A 252 60.41 -7.28 8.20
N PRO A 253 59.85 -6.33 7.43
CA PRO A 253 60.25 -6.17 6.04
C PRO A 253 61.77 -5.93 6.03
N SER A 254 62.50 -6.77 5.31
CA SER A 254 63.89 -6.53 5.00
C SER A 254 63.95 -5.15 4.33
N ARG A 255 64.53 -4.15 5.03
CA ARG A 255 64.80 -2.84 4.41
C ARG A 255 65.68 -3.07 3.20
N PRO A 256 65.29 -2.63 2.03
CA PRO A 256 66.27 -2.53 0.93
C PRO A 256 67.24 -1.40 1.31
N ASP A 257 68.42 -1.77 1.70
CA ASP A 257 69.47 -0.80 2.06
C ASP A 257 70.12 -0.08 0.86
N ASN A 258 69.37 0.15 -0.21
CA ASN A 258 69.94 0.80 -1.41
C ASN A 258 68.99 1.84 -2.02
N TRP A 259 68.69 2.91 -1.28
CA TRP A 259 68.26 4.18 -1.89
C TRP A 259 69.03 5.36 -1.32
N VAL A 260 70.39 5.35 -1.50
CA VAL A 260 71.19 6.55 -1.42
C VAL A 260 72.31 6.33 -2.36
N ASN A 261 72.25 6.92 -3.54
CA ASN A 261 73.34 7.68 -4.25
C ASN A 261 72.69 8.45 -5.37
#